data_1a5fa39232df017e3b82de214af098a9
#
_entry.id   1a5fa39232df017e3b82de214af098a9
#
_cell.length_a   1.000
_cell.length_b   1.000
_cell.length_c   1.000
_cell.angle_alpha   90.00
_cell.angle_beta   90.00
_cell.angle_gamma   90.00
#
_symmetry.space_group_name_H-M   'P 1'
#
loop_
_entity.id
_entity.type
_entity.pdbx_description
1 polymer ?
#
loop_
_entity_poly.entity_id
_entity_poly.type
_entity_poly.pdbx_seq_one_letter_code
_entity_poly.pdbx_strand_id
1 'polypeptide(L)'
;MKTVAFVPIRLNSKRVIGKNLKILGGKPLMCHILDTLVKVKNIDEIYVYCSQEDVIEYLPFGVKFLKRPDFLDRDETLGKDIYDEFVKTVDADIYVLAHTTSPFMKQSTIEFALDKILNEGYDSAFSCEKIQTFAWYDGKPLNYELKVIPHTQAIKPVYIETSAFFMFKHDIWTVHKQRIGFKPFMAQVDKVEGVDIDWPEDFEFAEKIMNTYKQF
;
A
#
# COMPACT_ATOMS: atom_id res chain seq x y z
N MET A 1 -20.95 7.94 -0.56
CA MET A 1 -19.57 8.38 -0.88
C MET A 1 -19.03 7.42 -1.90
N LYS A 2 -18.46 7.95 -2.99
CA LYS A 2 -17.79 7.15 -4.02
C LYS A 2 -16.37 6.85 -3.57
N THR A 3 -15.99 5.58 -3.53
CA THR A 3 -14.65 5.12 -3.18
C THR A 3 -13.95 4.53 -4.40
N VAL A 4 -12.78 5.04 -4.74
CA VAL A 4 -12.00 4.58 -5.88
C VAL A 4 -10.63 4.07 -5.40
N ALA A 5 -10.30 2.84 -5.79
CA ALA A 5 -8.96 2.31 -5.60
C ALA A 5 -8.11 2.54 -6.86
N PHE A 6 -6.83 2.84 -6.66
CA PHE A 6 -5.86 2.91 -7.74
C PHE A 6 -4.52 2.31 -7.35
N VAL A 7 -3.95 1.61 -8.33
CA VAL A 7 -2.66 0.92 -8.21
C VAL A 7 -1.73 1.51 -9.28
N PRO A 8 -0.86 2.45 -8.91
CA PRO A 8 0.13 2.98 -9.84
C PRO A 8 1.18 1.91 -10.13
N ILE A 9 1.35 1.57 -11.41
CA ILE A 9 2.30 0.57 -11.86
C ILE A 9 3.32 1.21 -12.79
N ARG A 10 4.59 0.81 -12.63
CA ARG A 10 5.70 1.11 -13.53
C ARG A 10 6.39 -0.20 -13.91
N LEU A 11 6.55 -0.48 -15.22
CA LEU A 11 7.16 -1.72 -15.69
C LEU A 11 8.70 -1.68 -15.66
N ASN A 12 9.31 -0.47 -15.70
CA ASN A 12 10.79 -0.28 -15.67
C ASN A 12 11.33 -0.33 -14.22
N SER A 13 11.02 -1.36 -13.46
CA SER A 13 11.59 -1.55 -12.12
C SER A 13 13.08 -1.81 -12.19
N LYS A 14 13.90 -0.99 -11.49
CA LYS A 14 15.38 -1.07 -11.54
C LYS A 14 15.96 -2.08 -10.56
N ARG A 15 15.42 -2.17 -9.34
CA ARG A 15 15.90 -3.05 -8.27
C ARG A 15 15.52 -4.51 -8.50
N VAL A 16 14.30 -4.77 -8.91
CA VAL A 16 13.81 -6.08 -9.34
C VAL A 16 13.27 -5.93 -10.75
N ILE A 17 14.01 -6.44 -11.74
CA ILE A 17 13.67 -6.29 -13.16
C ILE A 17 12.32 -6.96 -13.44
N GLY A 18 11.42 -6.23 -14.12
CA GLY A 18 10.08 -6.73 -14.44
C GLY A 18 9.20 -7.03 -13.23
N LYS A 19 9.48 -6.43 -12.07
CA LYS A 19 8.90 -6.74 -10.76
C LYS A 19 7.39 -7.01 -10.81
N ASN A 20 6.63 -6.12 -11.42
CA ASN A 20 5.16 -6.19 -11.39
C ASN A 20 4.59 -7.37 -12.17
N LEU A 21 5.29 -7.85 -13.22
CA LEU A 21 4.92 -9.00 -14.03
C LEU A 21 5.66 -10.29 -13.63
N LYS A 22 6.64 -10.21 -12.73
CA LYS A 22 7.35 -11.39 -12.24
C LYS A 22 6.40 -12.31 -11.49
N ILE A 23 6.50 -13.61 -11.77
CA ILE A 23 5.58 -14.61 -11.21
C ILE A 23 5.91 -14.86 -9.74
N LEU A 24 4.95 -14.64 -8.88
CA LEU A 24 4.96 -15.01 -7.48
C LEU A 24 3.81 -15.97 -7.21
N GLY A 25 4.09 -17.14 -6.69
CA GLY A 25 3.04 -18.09 -6.34
C GLY A 25 2.13 -18.55 -7.50
N GLY A 26 2.57 -18.41 -8.76
CA GLY A 26 1.86 -18.86 -9.96
C GLY A 26 1.10 -17.79 -10.74
N LYS A 27 1.16 -16.52 -10.32
CA LYS A 27 0.60 -15.35 -11.04
C LYS A 27 1.50 -14.12 -10.92
N PRO A 28 1.38 -13.13 -11.82
CA PRO A 28 2.14 -11.87 -11.71
C PRO A 28 1.98 -11.21 -10.37
N LEU A 29 3.07 -10.58 -9.85
CA LEU A 29 3.08 -9.90 -8.54
C LEU A 29 1.92 -8.92 -8.41
N MET A 30 1.66 -8.11 -9.43
CA MET A 30 0.58 -7.11 -9.41
C MET A 30 -0.81 -7.72 -9.17
N CYS A 31 -1.04 -8.96 -9.60
CA CYS A 31 -2.35 -9.60 -9.49
C CYS A 31 -2.73 -9.90 -8.04
N HIS A 32 -1.78 -10.03 -7.11
CA HIS A 32 -2.08 -10.33 -5.72
C HIS A 32 -2.91 -9.23 -5.05
N ILE A 33 -2.43 -7.98 -5.12
CA ILE A 33 -3.18 -6.86 -4.54
C ILE A 33 -4.47 -6.56 -5.32
N LEU A 34 -4.47 -6.72 -6.66
CA LEU A 34 -5.66 -6.51 -7.47
C LEU A 34 -6.76 -7.51 -7.12
N ASP A 35 -6.44 -8.80 -6.98
CA ASP A 35 -7.38 -9.84 -6.54
C ASP A 35 -7.93 -9.60 -5.13
N THR A 36 -7.14 -8.97 -4.27
CA THR A 36 -7.57 -8.55 -2.94
C THR A 36 -8.56 -7.38 -3.04
N LEU A 37 -8.22 -6.33 -3.80
CA LEU A 37 -9.06 -5.14 -3.97
C LEU A 37 -10.42 -5.45 -4.58
N VAL A 38 -10.49 -6.36 -5.57
CA VAL A 38 -11.75 -6.79 -6.20
C VAL A 38 -12.74 -7.39 -5.19
N LYS A 39 -12.25 -7.96 -4.10
CA LYS A 39 -13.08 -8.57 -3.05
C LYS A 39 -13.49 -7.58 -1.96
N VAL A 40 -12.85 -6.42 -1.88
CA VAL A 40 -13.10 -5.41 -0.85
C VAL A 40 -14.47 -4.76 -1.09
N LYS A 41 -15.33 -4.82 -0.08
CA LYS A 41 -16.62 -4.12 -0.10
C LYS A 41 -16.44 -2.61 -0.06
N ASN A 42 -17.39 -1.89 -0.63
CA ASN A 42 -17.42 -0.42 -0.64
C ASN A 42 -16.28 0.24 -1.44
N ILE A 43 -15.62 -0.50 -2.34
CA ILE A 43 -14.84 0.08 -3.43
C ILE A 43 -15.70 0.03 -4.69
N ASP A 44 -16.01 1.19 -5.27
CA ASP A 44 -16.90 1.30 -6.43
C ASP A 44 -16.15 1.06 -7.75
N GLU A 45 -14.90 1.50 -7.83
CA GLU A 45 -14.07 1.35 -9.03
C GLU A 45 -12.61 1.07 -8.63
N ILE A 46 -11.94 0.24 -9.43
CA ILE A 46 -10.53 -0.11 -9.24
C ILE A 46 -9.78 0.18 -10.53
N TYR A 47 -8.70 0.93 -10.44
CA TYR A 47 -7.86 1.29 -11.58
C TYR A 47 -6.42 0.81 -11.43
N VAL A 48 -5.89 0.19 -12.47
CA VAL A 48 -4.46 0.12 -12.71
C VAL A 48 -4.05 1.36 -13.48
N TYR A 49 -3.15 2.16 -12.89
CA TYR A 49 -2.68 3.41 -13.44
C TYR A 49 -1.24 3.23 -13.97
N CYS A 50 -1.12 2.97 -15.27
CA CYS A 50 0.13 2.60 -15.92
C CYS A 50 0.26 3.28 -17.28
N SER A 51 1.48 3.65 -17.67
CA SER A 51 1.78 4.20 -19.00
C SER A 51 1.77 3.14 -20.10
N GLN A 52 2.01 1.87 -19.76
CA GLN A 52 2.15 0.76 -20.72
C GLN A 52 0.94 -0.16 -20.67
N GLU A 53 0.42 -0.51 -21.85
CA GLU A 53 -0.79 -1.32 -22.00
C GLU A 53 -0.56 -2.82 -21.81
N ASP A 54 0.71 -3.25 -21.77
CA ASP A 54 1.10 -4.65 -21.53
C ASP A 54 0.53 -5.24 -20.23
N VAL A 55 0.10 -4.39 -19.29
CA VAL A 55 -0.53 -4.84 -18.05
C VAL A 55 -1.98 -5.29 -18.24
N ILE A 56 -2.64 -4.91 -19.36
CA ILE A 56 -4.09 -5.12 -19.56
C ILE A 56 -4.44 -6.60 -19.58
N GLU A 57 -3.60 -7.44 -20.20
CA GLU A 57 -3.85 -8.87 -20.30
C GLU A 57 -3.85 -9.63 -18.95
N TYR A 58 -3.27 -8.98 -17.91
CA TYR A 58 -3.20 -9.56 -16.56
C TYR A 58 -4.25 -8.99 -15.59
N LEU A 59 -5.11 -8.08 -16.03
CA LEU A 59 -6.08 -7.44 -15.14
C LEU A 59 -7.19 -8.41 -14.75
N PRO A 60 -7.49 -8.58 -13.46
CA PRO A 60 -8.67 -9.30 -13.01
C PRO A 60 -9.97 -8.64 -13.50
N PHE A 61 -11.01 -9.44 -13.64
CA PHE A 61 -12.33 -8.91 -13.95
C PHE A 61 -12.77 -7.84 -12.94
N GLY A 62 -13.27 -6.71 -13.41
CA GLY A 62 -13.68 -5.58 -12.59
C GLY A 62 -12.59 -4.51 -12.37
N VAL A 63 -11.34 -4.78 -12.75
CA VAL A 63 -10.26 -3.79 -12.71
C VAL A 63 -10.17 -3.08 -14.07
N LYS A 64 -10.12 -1.75 -14.03
CA LYS A 64 -10.03 -0.88 -15.20
C LYS A 64 -8.58 -0.45 -15.43
N PHE A 65 -8.19 -0.36 -16.70
CA PHE A 65 -6.94 0.28 -17.08
C PHE A 65 -7.16 1.78 -17.27
N LEU A 66 -6.29 2.59 -16.68
CA LEU A 66 -6.21 4.03 -16.94
C LEU A 66 -4.80 4.38 -17.42
N LYS A 67 -4.71 4.90 -18.63
CA LYS A 67 -3.43 5.32 -19.24
C LYS A 67 -2.82 6.46 -18.42
N ARG A 68 -1.63 6.21 -17.84
CA ARG A 68 -0.84 7.25 -17.19
C ARG A 68 0.00 8.00 -18.23
N PRO A 69 0.09 9.33 -18.17
CA PRO A 69 0.97 10.10 -19.04
C PRO A 69 2.44 9.66 -18.91
N ASP A 70 3.13 9.48 -20.04
CA ASP A 70 4.50 8.93 -20.09
C ASP A 70 5.52 9.81 -19.35
N PHE A 71 5.28 11.13 -19.23
CA PHE A 71 6.17 12.03 -18.50
C PHE A 71 6.27 11.69 -17.00
N LEU A 72 5.27 10.96 -16.45
CA LEU A 72 5.29 10.48 -15.07
C LEU A 72 6.13 9.21 -14.85
N ASP A 73 6.75 8.67 -15.89
CA ASP A 73 7.67 7.53 -15.80
C ASP A 73 9.13 7.93 -15.56
N ARG A 74 9.40 9.22 -15.53
CA ARG A 74 10.75 9.76 -15.32
C ARG A 74 11.23 9.44 -13.90
N ASP A 75 12.56 9.34 -13.75
CA ASP A 75 13.17 9.04 -12.45
C ASP A 75 12.95 10.13 -11.40
N GLU A 76 12.83 11.38 -11.84
CA GLU A 76 12.59 12.53 -10.98
C GLU A 76 11.13 12.66 -10.51
N THR A 77 10.22 11.88 -11.10
CA THR A 77 8.79 11.92 -10.77
C THR A 77 8.58 11.45 -9.34
N LEU A 78 7.99 12.29 -8.54
CA LEU A 78 7.63 11.94 -7.17
C LEU A 78 6.27 11.22 -7.12
N GLY A 79 6.06 10.39 -6.11
CA GLY A 79 4.76 9.73 -5.92
C GLY A 79 3.59 10.73 -5.89
N LYS A 80 3.79 11.90 -5.29
CA LYS A 80 2.78 12.97 -5.25
C LYS A 80 2.34 13.43 -6.65
N ASP A 81 3.23 13.44 -7.63
CA ASP A 81 2.91 13.91 -8.98
C ASP A 81 1.99 12.90 -9.69
N ILE A 82 2.25 11.60 -9.44
CA ILE A 82 1.41 10.48 -9.92
C ILE A 82 0.01 10.55 -9.30
N TYR A 83 -0.07 10.78 -8.00
CA TYR A 83 -1.34 10.83 -7.28
C TYR A 83 -2.15 12.08 -7.67
N ASP A 84 -1.46 13.22 -7.84
CA ASP A 84 -2.10 14.48 -8.24
C ASP A 84 -2.76 14.36 -9.62
N GLU A 85 -2.08 13.74 -10.57
CA GLU A 85 -2.63 13.52 -11.92
C GLU A 85 -3.78 12.52 -11.91
N PHE A 86 -3.70 11.45 -11.09
CA PHE A 86 -4.79 10.50 -10.94
C PHE A 86 -6.05 11.18 -10.36
N VAL A 87 -5.91 11.93 -9.27
CA VAL A 87 -7.03 12.62 -8.60
C VAL A 87 -7.67 13.68 -9.47
N LYS A 88 -6.92 14.34 -10.38
CA LYS A 88 -7.48 15.26 -11.38
C LYS A 88 -8.30 14.53 -12.44
N THR A 89 -7.97 13.28 -12.74
CA THR A 89 -8.58 12.50 -13.82
C THR A 89 -9.80 11.72 -13.35
N VAL A 90 -9.80 11.23 -12.13
CA VAL A 90 -10.85 10.37 -11.57
C VAL A 90 -11.40 11.00 -10.31
N ASP A 91 -12.68 11.38 -10.35
CA ASP A 91 -13.37 11.97 -9.21
C ASP A 91 -13.88 10.89 -8.25
N ALA A 92 -13.61 11.09 -6.95
CA ALA A 92 -14.07 10.23 -5.87
C ALA A 92 -14.11 11.01 -4.54
N ASP A 93 -14.90 10.53 -3.58
CA ASP A 93 -14.93 11.06 -2.21
C ASP A 93 -13.77 10.51 -1.37
N ILE A 94 -13.39 9.24 -1.62
CA ILE A 94 -12.31 8.52 -0.94
C ILE A 94 -11.44 7.84 -1.99
N TYR A 95 -10.14 8.00 -1.86
CA TYR A 95 -9.14 7.30 -2.66
C TYR A 95 -8.44 6.23 -1.84
N VAL A 96 -8.28 5.06 -2.45
CA VAL A 96 -7.49 3.93 -1.91
C VAL A 96 -6.29 3.73 -2.82
N LEU A 97 -5.15 4.30 -2.45
CA LEU A 97 -3.87 4.03 -3.09
C LEU A 97 -3.34 2.70 -2.57
N ALA A 98 -3.10 1.73 -3.44
CA ALA A 98 -2.50 0.45 -3.06
C ALA A 98 -1.28 0.14 -3.92
N HIS A 99 -0.31 -0.59 -3.34
CA HIS A 99 0.94 -0.93 -4.03
C HIS A 99 1.04 -2.42 -4.31
N THR A 100 1.58 -2.76 -5.47
CA THR A 100 1.80 -4.14 -5.92
C THR A 100 2.83 -4.88 -5.09
N THR A 101 3.68 -4.15 -4.40
CA THR A 101 4.79 -4.69 -3.59
C THR A 101 4.35 -5.40 -2.31
N SER A 102 3.06 -5.31 -1.97
CA SER A 102 2.50 -5.94 -0.76
C SER A 102 1.52 -7.08 -1.11
N PRO A 103 2.03 -8.23 -1.57
CA PRO A 103 1.21 -9.32 -2.14
C PRO A 103 0.36 -10.08 -1.12
N PHE A 104 0.65 -9.93 0.17
CA PHE A 104 -0.03 -10.65 1.26
C PHE A 104 -1.11 -9.84 1.96
N MET A 105 -1.39 -8.62 1.46
CA MET A 105 -2.40 -7.74 2.04
C MET A 105 -3.78 -8.41 2.06
N LYS A 106 -4.42 -8.42 3.24
CA LYS A 106 -5.72 -9.06 3.44
C LYS A 106 -6.87 -8.11 3.09
N GLN A 107 -7.90 -8.67 2.46
CA GLN A 107 -9.17 -7.99 2.22
C GLN A 107 -9.75 -7.38 3.51
N SER A 108 -9.78 -8.17 4.59
CA SER A 108 -10.36 -7.75 5.87
C SER A 108 -9.66 -6.53 6.48
N THR A 109 -8.35 -6.39 6.30
CA THR A 109 -7.59 -5.24 6.79
C THR A 109 -7.95 -3.98 6.02
N ILE A 110 -8.08 -4.08 4.69
CA ILE A 110 -8.50 -2.96 3.82
C ILE A 110 -9.94 -2.55 4.16
N GLU A 111 -10.87 -3.51 4.26
CA GLU A 111 -12.27 -3.26 4.62
C GLU A 111 -12.39 -2.58 5.98
N PHE A 112 -11.65 -3.06 6.98
CA PHE A 112 -11.66 -2.49 8.32
C PHE A 112 -11.14 -1.05 8.33
N ALA A 113 -10.06 -0.76 7.61
CA ALA A 113 -9.53 0.59 7.48
C ALA A 113 -10.49 1.54 6.76
N LEU A 114 -11.13 1.06 5.70
CA LEU A 114 -12.12 1.84 4.95
C LEU A 114 -13.37 2.14 5.79
N ASP A 115 -13.83 1.18 6.59
CA ASP A 115 -14.95 1.37 7.51
C ASP A 115 -14.69 2.50 8.54
N LYS A 116 -13.44 2.62 9.02
CA LYS A 116 -13.06 3.72 9.92
C LYS A 116 -13.25 5.10 9.28
N ILE A 117 -12.95 5.23 7.99
CA ILE A 117 -13.15 6.49 7.27
C ILE A 117 -14.64 6.72 7.00
N LEU A 118 -15.38 5.68 6.58
CA LEU A 118 -16.78 5.77 6.22
C LEU A 118 -17.69 6.07 7.41
N ASN A 119 -17.45 5.42 8.57
CA ASN A 119 -18.39 5.35 9.67
C ASN A 119 -17.90 5.93 11.01
N GLU A 120 -16.55 6.07 11.21
CA GLU A 120 -16.00 6.50 12.50
C GLU A 120 -15.32 7.88 12.46
N GLY A 121 -15.46 8.60 11.34
CA GLY A 121 -15.01 9.99 11.20
C GLY A 121 -13.49 10.16 11.14
N TYR A 122 -12.76 9.14 10.74
CA TYR A 122 -11.37 9.29 10.30
C TYR A 122 -11.32 9.97 8.94
N ASP A 123 -10.23 10.69 8.64
CA ASP A 123 -10.05 11.40 7.38
C ASP A 123 -9.11 10.67 6.41
N SER A 124 -8.34 9.75 6.95
CA SER A 124 -7.36 8.94 6.22
C SER A 124 -7.07 7.64 6.97
N ALA A 125 -6.42 6.69 6.31
CA ALA A 125 -5.89 5.46 6.91
C ALA A 125 -4.65 5.00 6.16
N PHE A 126 -3.77 4.28 6.84
CA PHE A 126 -2.60 3.65 6.22
C PHE A 126 -2.21 2.35 6.94
N SER A 127 -1.55 1.46 6.22
CA SER A 127 -1.04 0.21 6.76
C SER A 127 0.26 0.43 7.54
N CYS A 128 0.37 -0.16 8.72
CA CYS A 128 1.57 -0.06 9.54
C CYS A 128 1.85 -1.33 10.33
N GLU A 129 3.12 -1.59 10.61
CA GLU A 129 3.56 -2.60 11.56
C GLU A 129 3.80 -1.98 12.93
N LYS A 130 3.31 -2.63 13.98
CA LYS A 130 3.57 -2.24 15.37
C LYS A 130 4.84 -2.92 15.87
N ILE A 131 5.88 -2.15 16.17
CA ILE A 131 7.16 -2.63 16.71
C ILE A 131 7.21 -2.37 18.21
N GLN A 132 7.14 -3.45 19.00
CA GLN A 132 7.18 -3.41 20.46
C GLN A 132 8.56 -3.81 20.96
N THR A 133 9.55 -2.93 20.72
CA THR A 133 10.95 -3.14 21.14
C THR A 133 11.66 -1.81 21.36
N PHE A 134 12.90 -1.87 21.84
CA PHE A 134 13.79 -0.70 21.94
C PHE A 134 14.11 -0.17 20.55
N ALA A 135 13.82 1.09 20.32
CA ALA A 135 14.08 1.74 19.04
C ALA A 135 15.06 2.93 19.21
N TRP A 136 15.87 3.12 18.18
CA TRP A 136 16.84 4.23 18.11
C TRP A 136 16.56 5.05 16.85
N TYR A 137 16.73 6.37 16.97
CA TYR A 137 16.67 7.30 15.87
C TYR A 137 17.77 8.36 16.04
N ASP A 138 18.52 8.64 14.99
CA ASP A 138 19.61 9.63 14.98
C ASP A 138 20.58 9.49 16.15
N GLY A 139 21.03 8.25 16.42
CA GLY A 139 21.98 7.93 17.48
C GLY A 139 21.43 8.06 18.90
N LYS A 140 20.12 8.20 19.09
CA LYS A 140 19.45 8.34 20.39
C LYS A 140 18.31 7.32 20.55
N PRO A 141 18.04 6.86 21.79
CA PRO A 141 16.85 6.04 22.03
C PRO A 141 15.59 6.87 21.74
N LEU A 142 14.65 6.22 21.01
CA LEU A 142 13.40 6.84 20.59
C LEU A 142 12.28 6.71 21.63
N ASN A 143 12.18 5.55 22.28
CA ASN A 143 11.02 5.16 23.08
C ASN A 143 11.35 4.67 24.48
N TYR A 144 12.56 4.92 24.97
CA TYR A 144 12.97 4.59 26.34
C TYR A 144 14.12 5.51 26.82
N GLU A 145 14.40 5.51 28.13
CA GLU A 145 15.51 6.24 28.73
C GLU A 145 16.69 5.29 29.02
N LEU A 146 17.94 5.68 28.71
CA LEU A 146 19.13 4.84 28.89
C LEU A 146 19.36 4.42 30.34
N LYS A 147 18.98 5.26 31.31
CA LYS A 147 19.13 4.98 32.74
C LYS A 147 18.10 4.00 33.28
N VAL A 148 16.99 3.82 32.57
CA VAL A 148 15.89 2.92 32.93
C VAL A 148 15.74 1.92 31.80
N ILE A 149 15.99 0.62 32.10
CA ILE A 149 15.83 -0.46 31.13
C ILE A 149 14.50 -1.17 31.43
N PRO A 150 13.38 -0.70 30.89
CA PRO A 150 12.08 -1.30 31.17
C PRO A 150 11.92 -2.65 30.45
N HIS A 151 10.96 -3.44 30.88
CA HIS A 151 10.53 -4.59 30.07
C HIS A 151 9.96 -4.11 28.73
N THR A 152 10.21 -4.86 27.65
CA THR A 152 9.75 -4.48 26.29
C THR A 152 8.24 -4.25 26.21
N GLN A 153 7.44 -4.98 27.02
CA GLN A 153 5.99 -4.80 27.11
C GLN A 153 5.55 -3.44 27.68
N ALA A 154 6.42 -2.79 28.48
CA ALA A 154 6.15 -1.48 29.08
C ALA A 154 6.60 -0.31 28.22
N ILE A 155 7.32 -0.54 27.13
CA ILE A 155 7.80 0.50 26.22
C ILE A 155 6.65 0.94 25.30
N LYS A 156 6.57 2.23 24.97
CA LYS A 156 5.66 2.69 23.93
C LYS A 156 6.07 2.10 22.57
N PRO A 157 5.14 1.48 21.83
CA PRO A 157 5.48 0.92 20.52
C PRO A 157 5.81 2.03 19.52
N VAL A 158 6.61 1.66 18.52
CA VAL A 158 6.83 2.44 17.31
C VAL A 158 5.98 1.84 16.19
N TYR A 159 5.40 2.67 15.35
CA TYR A 159 4.65 2.24 14.18
C TYR A 159 5.43 2.59 12.93
N ILE A 160 5.61 1.62 12.04
CA ILE A 160 6.33 1.77 10.78
C ILE A 160 5.32 1.61 9.64
N GLU A 161 5.26 2.58 8.72
CA GLU A 161 4.46 2.46 7.50
C GLU A 161 4.96 1.27 6.66
N THR A 162 4.05 0.36 6.28
CA THR A 162 4.39 -0.77 5.39
C THR A 162 4.16 -0.43 3.92
N SER A 163 3.66 0.76 3.65
CA SER A 163 3.37 1.26 2.30
C SER A 163 2.38 0.42 1.47
N ALA A 164 1.72 -0.58 2.06
CA ALA A 164 0.82 -1.45 1.31
C ALA A 164 -0.40 -0.71 0.77
N PHE A 165 -0.99 0.15 1.61
CA PHE A 165 -2.04 1.07 1.17
C PHE A 165 -2.07 2.37 1.96
N PHE A 166 -2.62 3.40 1.33
CA PHE A 166 -3.03 4.68 1.92
C PHE A 166 -4.44 4.99 1.45
N MET A 167 -5.28 5.41 2.38
CA MET A 167 -6.64 5.87 2.09
C MET A 167 -6.79 7.30 2.55
N PHE A 168 -7.42 8.14 1.73
CA PHE A 168 -7.61 9.54 2.08
C PHE A 168 -8.88 10.10 1.42
N LYS A 169 -9.53 11.02 2.12
CA LYS A 169 -10.65 11.78 1.58
C LYS A 169 -10.16 12.76 0.51
N HIS A 170 -11.05 13.10 -0.41
CA HIS A 170 -10.78 14.01 -1.52
C HIS A 170 -10.13 15.32 -1.08
N ASP A 171 -10.65 15.95 -0.03
CA ASP A 171 -10.17 17.23 0.49
C ASP A 171 -8.76 17.13 1.09
N ILE A 172 -8.39 16.01 1.69
CA ILE A 172 -7.03 15.78 2.20
C ILE A 172 -6.00 15.90 1.08
N TRP A 173 -6.33 15.38 -0.12
CA TRP A 173 -5.44 15.53 -1.26
C TRP A 173 -5.58 16.88 -1.96
N THR A 174 -6.78 17.30 -2.29
CA THR A 174 -6.99 18.49 -3.14
C THR A 174 -6.57 19.78 -2.44
N VAL A 175 -6.81 19.90 -1.12
CA VAL A 175 -6.47 21.08 -0.33
C VAL A 175 -5.07 20.99 0.27
N HIS A 176 -4.71 19.85 0.85
CA HIS A 176 -3.50 19.70 1.66
C HIS A 176 -2.35 18.96 0.96
N LYS A 177 -2.62 18.29 -0.17
CA LYS A 177 -1.62 17.50 -0.94
C LYS A 177 -0.93 16.42 -0.09
N GLN A 178 -1.71 15.78 0.80
CA GLN A 178 -1.26 14.74 1.73
C GLN A 178 -2.03 13.45 1.51
N ARG A 179 -1.36 12.31 1.63
CA ARG A 179 -1.99 10.99 1.64
C ARG A 179 -2.35 10.49 3.04
N ILE A 180 -1.88 11.20 4.07
CA ILE A 180 -2.21 10.99 5.47
C ILE A 180 -2.73 12.33 5.99
N GLY A 181 -3.95 12.33 6.50
CA GLY A 181 -4.64 13.52 6.98
C GLY A 181 -4.34 13.87 8.44
N PHE A 182 -5.26 14.54 9.09
CA PHE A 182 -5.11 15.07 10.45
C PHE A 182 -5.63 14.10 11.52
N LYS A 183 -6.53 13.19 11.14
CA LYS A 183 -7.07 12.12 11.99
C LYS A 183 -6.91 10.77 11.28
N PRO A 184 -5.68 10.27 11.12
CA PRO A 184 -5.43 9.03 10.41
C PRO A 184 -5.77 7.80 11.26
N PHE A 185 -6.33 6.78 10.64
CA PHE A 185 -6.43 5.45 11.23
C PHE A 185 -5.17 4.63 10.86
N MET A 186 -4.46 4.14 11.87
CA MET A 186 -3.30 3.25 11.70
C MET A 186 -3.77 1.80 11.66
N ALA A 187 -3.90 1.24 10.45
CA ALA A 187 -4.28 -0.15 10.24
C ALA A 187 -3.07 -1.06 10.52
N GLN A 188 -3.06 -1.67 11.70
CA GLN A 188 -1.97 -2.57 12.09
C GLN A 188 -2.07 -3.89 11.31
N VAL A 189 -0.96 -4.31 10.74
CA VAL A 189 -0.80 -5.54 9.99
C VAL A 189 0.15 -6.51 10.72
N ASP A 190 0.03 -7.80 10.46
CA ASP A 190 1.00 -8.78 10.92
C ASP A 190 2.26 -8.77 10.02
N LYS A 191 3.30 -9.52 10.42
CA LYS A 191 4.59 -9.55 9.71
C LYS A 191 4.50 -10.09 8.29
N VAL A 192 3.55 -10.97 8.01
CA VAL A 192 3.38 -11.53 6.66
C VAL A 192 2.65 -10.53 5.78
N GLU A 193 1.58 -9.96 6.30
CA GLU A 193 0.80 -8.94 5.61
C GLU A 193 1.61 -7.66 5.36
N GLY A 194 2.54 -7.33 6.25
CA GLY A 194 3.45 -6.20 6.14
C GLY A 194 4.65 -6.38 5.20
N VAL A 195 4.80 -7.53 4.56
CA VAL A 195 5.90 -7.75 3.61
C VAL A 195 5.78 -6.79 2.43
N ASP A 196 6.86 -6.06 2.19
CA ASP A 196 7.04 -5.15 1.04
C ASP A 196 8.21 -5.64 0.18
N ILE A 197 7.99 -5.82 -1.13
CA ILE A 197 8.97 -6.33 -2.07
C ILE A 197 9.66 -5.16 -2.77
N ASP A 198 10.85 -4.83 -2.29
CA ASP A 198 11.65 -3.75 -2.86
C ASP A 198 12.98 -4.22 -3.47
N TRP A 199 13.53 -5.30 -2.95
CA TRP A 199 14.81 -5.88 -3.36
C TRP A 199 14.63 -7.33 -3.82
N PRO A 200 15.62 -7.94 -4.53
CA PRO A 200 15.57 -9.34 -4.92
C PRO A 200 15.37 -10.29 -3.73
N GLU A 201 15.98 -10.00 -2.59
CA GLU A 201 15.90 -10.79 -1.35
C GLU A 201 14.48 -10.82 -0.79
N ASP A 202 13.74 -9.70 -0.92
CA ASP A 202 12.34 -9.62 -0.49
C ASP A 202 11.46 -10.53 -1.36
N PHE A 203 11.77 -10.58 -2.68
CA PHE A 203 11.05 -11.45 -3.60
C PHE A 203 11.28 -12.93 -3.26
N GLU A 204 12.53 -13.33 -2.99
CA GLU A 204 12.84 -14.69 -2.54
C GLU A 204 12.15 -15.04 -1.22
N PHE A 205 12.09 -14.08 -0.30
CA PHE A 205 11.38 -14.25 0.97
C PHE A 205 9.87 -14.44 0.74
N ALA A 206 9.27 -13.62 -0.13
CA ALA A 206 7.87 -13.76 -0.51
C ALA A 206 7.57 -15.12 -1.18
N GLU A 207 8.47 -15.64 -2.04
CA GLU A 207 8.34 -16.99 -2.63
C GLU A 207 8.33 -18.09 -1.56
N LYS A 208 9.18 -18.00 -0.54
CA LYS A 208 9.20 -18.95 0.58
C LYS A 208 7.89 -18.92 1.37
N ILE A 209 7.36 -17.72 1.65
CA ILE A 209 6.06 -17.55 2.29
C ILE A 209 4.97 -18.22 1.45
N MET A 210 4.87 -17.91 0.15
CA MET A 210 3.87 -18.49 -0.75
C MET A 210 3.92 -20.01 -0.79
N ASN A 211 5.11 -20.59 -0.82
CA ASN A 211 5.28 -22.05 -0.84
C ASN A 211 4.83 -22.70 0.47
N THR A 212 5.04 -22.03 1.61
CA THR A 212 4.57 -22.52 2.91
C THR A 212 3.04 -22.51 2.99
N TYR A 213 2.39 -21.43 2.54
CA TYR A 213 0.91 -21.32 2.55
C TYR A 213 0.22 -22.28 1.55
N LYS A 214 0.89 -22.72 0.49
CA LYS A 214 0.35 -23.73 -0.45
C LYS A 214 0.32 -25.15 0.13
N GLN A 215 0.99 -25.40 1.25
CA GLN A 215 1.04 -26.72 1.89
C GLN A 215 -0.08 -26.94 2.93
N PHE A 216 -0.92 -25.95 3.16
CA PHE A 216 -2.11 -25.97 4.03
C PHE A 216 -3.37 -25.58 3.23
#